data_3835dddc1bfcfe8d80c7b5c213df732c
#
_entry.id   3835dddc1bfcfe8d80c7b5c213df732c
#
_cell.length_a   1.000
_cell.length_b   1.000
_cell.length_c   1.000
_cell.angle_alpha   90.00
_cell.angle_beta   90.00
_cell.angle_gamma   90.00
#
_symmetry.space_group_name_H-M   'P 1'
#
loop_
_entity.id
_entity.type
_entity.pdbx_description
1 polymer ?
#
loop_
_entity_poly.entity_id
_entity_poly.type
_entity_poly.pdbx_seq_one_letter_code
_entity_poly.pdbx_strand_id
1 'polypeptide(L)'
;MKELSDCTVLVVDDTEANVDILVDALGEIYDVSVAMDGREAIETVAEEAPDLILLDIMMPELDGYEVCQRLKADERYAKIPIIFLTALTEIENKTKGFQMGAVDYITKPFEITEVHARVKTHLSLVLTSRELEMQNEILEIKVEERTKEL
;
A
#
# COMPACT_ATOMS: atom_id res chain seq x y z
N MET A 1 11.45 -16.62 -1.10
CA MET A 1 10.87 -15.45 -1.79
C MET A 1 9.39 -15.31 -1.41
N LYS A 2 8.96 -14.11 -1.10
CA LYS A 2 7.58 -13.85 -0.71
C LYS A 2 6.64 -13.93 -1.92
N GLU A 3 5.55 -14.67 -1.78
CA GLU A 3 4.53 -14.78 -2.81
C GLU A 3 3.37 -13.82 -2.54
N LEU A 4 2.50 -13.61 -3.53
CA LEU A 4 1.32 -12.76 -3.38
C LEU A 4 0.46 -13.14 -2.17
N SER A 5 0.24 -14.44 -1.95
CA SER A 5 -0.55 -14.93 -0.82
C SER A 5 0.07 -14.66 0.55
N ASP A 6 1.36 -14.36 0.59
CA ASP A 6 2.07 -14.02 1.84
C ASP A 6 2.03 -12.53 2.15
N CYS A 7 1.50 -11.71 1.24
CA CYS A 7 1.46 -10.26 1.40
C CYS A 7 0.41 -9.82 2.42
N THR A 8 0.73 -8.76 3.13
CA THR A 8 -0.15 -8.12 4.10
C THR A 8 -0.73 -6.84 3.50
N VAL A 9 -2.05 -6.70 3.60
CA VAL A 9 -2.77 -5.50 3.17
C VAL A 9 -3.38 -4.83 4.39
N LEU A 10 -3.09 -3.55 4.57
CA LEU A 10 -3.72 -2.74 5.62
C LEU A 10 -4.92 -2.00 5.01
N VAL A 11 -6.09 -2.21 5.58
CA VAL A 11 -7.31 -1.50 5.21
C VAL A 11 -7.58 -0.40 6.23
N VAL A 12 -7.64 0.84 5.79
CA VAL A 12 -7.91 2.01 6.64
C VAL A 12 -9.19 2.69 6.18
N ASP A 13 -10.24 2.59 6.96
CA ASP A 13 -11.52 3.23 6.70
C ASP A 13 -12.27 3.38 8.03
N ASP A 14 -12.91 4.51 8.28
CA ASP A 14 -13.64 4.76 9.51
C ASP A 14 -15.06 4.18 9.51
N THR A 15 -15.48 3.61 8.38
CA THR A 15 -16.81 2.99 8.22
C THR A 15 -16.68 1.48 8.29
N GLU A 16 -17.29 0.87 9.31
CA GLU A 16 -17.25 -0.58 9.52
C GLU A 16 -17.75 -1.37 8.31
N ALA A 17 -18.82 -0.91 7.66
CA ALA A 17 -19.37 -1.57 6.47
C ALA A 17 -18.37 -1.65 5.33
N ASN A 18 -17.58 -0.60 5.10
CA ASN A 18 -16.54 -0.59 4.07
C ASN A 18 -15.39 -1.54 4.43
N VAL A 19 -14.98 -1.53 5.69
CA VAL A 19 -13.96 -2.45 6.20
C VAL A 19 -14.38 -3.89 5.99
N ASP A 20 -15.60 -4.23 6.34
CA ASP A 20 -16.13 -5.60 6.21
C ASP A 20 -16.12 -6.06 4.74
N ILE A 21 -16.51 -5.21 3.81
CA ILE A 21 -16.49 -5.53 2.37
C ILE A 21 -15.08 -5.85 1.91
N LEU A 22 -14.11 -5.02 2.29
CA LEU A 22 -12.72 -5.18 1.86
C LEU A 22 -12.04 -6.38 2.53
N VAL A 23 -12.31 -6.60 3.82
CA VAL A 23 -11.78 -7.77 4.55
C VAL A 23 -12.32 -9.06 3.95
N ASP A 24 -13.61 -9.13 3.64
CA ASP A 24 -14.20 -10.31 3.00
C ASP A 24 -13.61 -10.56 1.61
N ALA A 25 -13.43 -9.49 0.83
CA ALA A 25 -12.89 -9.60 -0.52
C ALA A 25 -11.42 -10.03 -0.56
N LEU A 26 -10.60 -9.55 0.36
CA LEU A 26 -9.15 -9.72 0.33
C LEU A 26 -8.64 -10.78 1.29
N GLY A 27 -9.37 -11.06 2.36
CA GLY A 27 -8.91 -11.93 3.45
C GLY A 27 -8.73 -13.39 3.07
N GLU A 28 -9.32 -13.87 2.00
CA GLU A 28 -9.12 -15.24 1.50
C GLU A 28 -7.78 -15.40 0.78
N ILE A 29 -7.22 -14.30 0.27
CA ILE A 29 -5.99 -14.32 -0.53
C ILE A 29 -4.79 -13.79 0.24
N TYR A 30 -4.99 -12.72 1.01
CA TYR A 30 -3.92 -11.99 1.71
C TYR A 30 -4.17 -11.96 3.22
N ASP A 31 -3.11 -11.65 3.98
CA ASP A 31 -3.26 -11.27 5.37
C ASP A 31 -3.77 -9.83 5.43
N VAL A 32 -4.91 -9.61 6.08
CA VAL A 32 -5.52 -8.28 6.16
C VAL A 32 -5.48 -7.76 7.59
N SER A 33 -4.92 -6.57 7.75
CA SER A 33 -4.98 -5.78 8.98
C SER A 33 -5.95 -4.63 8.79
N VAL A 34 -6.51 -4.12 9.86
CA VAL A 34 -7.51 -3.05 9.82
C VAL A 34 -7.12 -1.91 10.77
N ALA A 35 -7.29 -0.68 10.31
CA ALA A 35 -7.24 0.52 11.15
C ALA A 35 -8.50 1.35 10.87
N MET A 36 -9.14 1.85 11.92
CA MET A 36 -10.40 2.57 11.80
C MET A 36 -10.23 4.09 11.75
N ASP A 37 -9.02 4.59 11.91
CA ASP A 37 -8.70 6.01 11.79
C ASP A 37 -7.25 6.20 11.37
N GLY A 38 -6.87 7.45 11.06
CA GLY A 38 -5.52 7.76 10.58
C GLY A 38 -4.43 7.54 11.60
N ARG A 39 -4.69 7.80 12.87
CA ARG A 39 -3.74 7.59 13.96
C ARG A 39 -3.44 6.12 14.15
N GLU A 40 -4.49 5.30 14.20
CA GLU A 40 -4.37 3.84 14.29
C GLU A 40 -3.61 3.28 13.09
N ALA A 41 -3.84 3.85 11.90
CA ALA A 41 -3.12 3.44 10.69
C ALA A 41 -1.61 3.64 10.84
N ILE A 42 -1.18 4.79 11.31
CA ILE A 42 0.24 5.09 11.52
C ILE A 42 0.84 4.18 12.58
N GLU A 43 0.13 3.95 13.68
CA GLU A 43 0.58 3.04 14.74
C GLU A 43 0.71 1.60 14.23
N THR A 44 -0.26 1.14 13.45
CA THR A 44 -0.24 -0.21 12.87
C THR A 44 0.94 -0.40 11.91
N VAL A 45 1.21 0.57 11.06
CA VAL A 45 2.35 0.54 10.13
C VAL A 45 3.67 0.47 10.91
N ALA A 46 3.77 1.21 12.01
CA ALA A 46 4.98 1.21 12.86
C ALA A 46 5.20 -0.12 13.57
N GLU A 47 4.14 -0.82 13.95
CA GLU A 47 4.23 -2.13 14.59
C GLU A 47 4.61 -3.23 13.59
N GLU A 48 3.95 -3.25 12.44
CA GLU A 48 4.19 -4.23 11.39
C GLU A 48 3.86 -3.59 10.04
N ALA A 49 4.88 -3.20 9.29
CA ALA A 49 4.72 -2.55 8.00
C ALA A 49 4.03 -3.48 7.00
N PRO A 50 2.88 -3.07 6.44
CA PRO A 50 2.20 -3.88 5.42
C PRO A 50 2.90 -3.77 4.06
N ASP A 51 2.50 -4.62 3.15
CA ASP A 51 3.00 -4.59 1.77
C ASP A 51 2.22 -3.60 0.90
N LEU A 52 0.99 -3.27 1.29
CA LEU A 52 0.11 -2.34 0.59
C LEU A 52 -0.90 -1.75 1.57
N ILE A 53 -1.30 -0.50 1.35
CA ILE A 53 -2.30 0.19 2.16
C ILE A 53 -3.47 0.65 1.28
N LEU A 54 -4.69 0.27 1.68
CA LEU A 54 -5.93 0.85 1.17
C LEU A 54 -6.37 1.90 2.17
N LEU A 55 -6.45 3.15 1.75
CA LEU A 55 -6.56 4.29 2.67
C LEU A 55 -7.72 5.21 2.27
N ASP A 56 -8.73 5.27 3.12
CA ASP A 56 -9.84 6.20 2.96
C ASP A 56 -9.35 7.65 3.10
N ILE A 57 -9.80 8.52 2.22
CA ILE A 57 -9.43 9.93 2.24
C ILE A 57 -10.18 10.67 3.34
N MET A 58 -11.49 10.46 3.43
CA MET A 58 -12.38 11.21 4.30
C MET A 58 -12.53 10.54 5.67
N MET A 59 -11.66 10.92 6.60
CA MET A 59 -11.70 10.46 7.99
C MET A 59 -11.60 11.65 8.94
N PRO A 60 -12.24 11.57 10.14
CA PRO A 60 -12.13 12.66 11.10
C PRO A 60 -10.71 12.77 11.67
N GLU A 61 -10.37 13.96 12.14
CA GLU A 61 -9.08 14.34 12.76
C GLU A 61 -7.92 14.27 11.77
N LEU A 62 -7.40 13.08 11.49
CA LEU A 62 -6.28 12.86 10.56
C LEU A 62 -6.82 12.19 9.29
N ASP A 63 -6.95 12.95 8.20
CA ASP A 63 -7.47 12.41 6.95
C ASP A 63 -6.46 11.55 6.18
N GLY A 64 -6.91 10.92 5.10
CA GLY A 64 -6.06 10.04 4.30
C GLY A 64 -4.87 10.74 3.65
N TYR A 65 -5.03 11.98 3.25
CA TYR A 65 -3.92 12.75 2.68
C TYR A 65 -2.79 12.97 3.69
N GLU A 66 -3.16 13.32 4.92
CA GLU A 66 -2.20 13.53 6.00
C GLU A 66 -1.47 12.23 6.37
N VAL A 67 -2.19 11.11 6.43
CA VAL A 67 -1.59 9.80 6.68
C VAL A 67 -0.59 9.46 5.57
N CYS A 68 -0.98 9.62 4.32
CA CYS A 68 -0.12 9.37 3.17
C CYS A 68 1.14 10.25 3.23
N GLN A 69 0.98 11.53 3.49
CA GLN A 69 2.10 12.47 3.58
C GLN A 69 3.10 12.07 4.67
N ARG A 70 2.61 11.69 5.83
CA ARG A 70 3.46 11.24 6.95
C ARG A 70 4.22 9.96 6.62
N LEU A 71 3.56 8.99 6.00
CA LEU A 71 4.20 7.73 5.63
C LEU A 71 5.23 7.93 4.51
N LYS A 72 4.93 8.77 3.53
CA LYS A 72 5.85 9.05 2.42
C LYS A 72 7.07 9.87 2.85
N ALA A 73 6.95 10.63 3.93
CA ALA A 73 8.07 11.39 4.50
C ALA A 73 9.04 10.52 5.32
N ASP A 74 8.65 9.31 5.67
CA ASP A 74 9.48 8.37 6.44
C ASP A 74 10.11 7.33 5.51
N GLU A 75 11.43 7.29 5.45
CA GLU A 75 12.17 6.38 4.56
C GLU A 75 11.82 4.90 4.75
N ARG A 76 11.45 4.53 5.99
CA ARG A 76 11.07 3.14 6.29
C ARG A 76 9.79 2.70 5.59
N TYR A 77 8.89 3.64 5.29
CA TYR A 77 7.55 3.38 4.77
C TYR A 77 7.27 4.00 3.41
N ALA A 78 8.20 4.81 2.91
CA ALA A 78 7.99 5.58 1.68
C ALA A 78 7.72 4.71 0.43
N LYS A 79 8.22 3.47 0.43
CA LYS A 79 8.03 2.55 -0.70
C LYS A 79 6.74 1.73 -0.65
N ILE A 80 6.01 1.77 0.47
CA ILE A 80 4.74 1.05 0.58
C ILE A 80 3.72 1.69 -0.36
N PRO A 81 3.13 0.95 -1.33
CA PRO A 81 2.12 1.52 -2.19
C PRO A 81 0.85 1.85 -1.42
N ILE A 82 0.33 3.04 -1.67
CA ILE A 82 -0.92 3.52 -1.06
C ILE A 82 -1.94 3.71 -2.15
N ILE A 83 -3.09 3.06 -2.00
CA ILE A 83 -4.24 3.21 -2.89
C ILE A 83 -5.32 3.95 -2.10
N PHE A 84 -5.75 5.12 -2.58
CA PHE A 84 -6.82 5.86 -1.93
C PHE A 84 -8.19 5.27 -2.23
N LEU A 85 -9.05 5.27 -1.22
CA LEU A 85 -10.46 4.94 -1.33
C LEU A 85 -11.24 6.26 -1.39
N THR A 86 -11.97 6.51 -2.45
CA THR A 86 -12.59 7.81 -2.70
C THR A 86 -14.00 7.70 -3.27
N ALA A 87 -14.85 8.71 -3.03
CA ALA A 87 -16.17 8.79 -3.63
C ALA A 87 -16.06 9.23 -5.11
N LEU A 88 -16.99 8.75 -5.94
CA LEU A 88 -17.06 9.08 -7.38
C LEU A 88 -17.11 10.59 -7.66
N THR A 89 -17.65 11.38 -6.74
CA THR A 89 -17.85 12.82 -6.91
C THR A 89 -16.58 13.65 -6.64
N GLU A 90 -15.49 13.02 -6.23
CA GLU A 90 -14.28 13.70 -5.77
C GLU A 90 -13.13 13.63 -6.79
N ILE A 91 -13.41 13.99 -8.05
CA ILE A 91 -12.42 13.95 -9.14
C ILE A 91 -11.20 14.82 -8.84
N GLU A 92 -11.39 15.99 -8.23
CA GLU A 92 -10.29 16.89 -7.84
C GLU A 92 -9.31 16.24 -6.87
N ASN A 93 -9.81 15.34 -6.02
CA ASN A 93 -9.01 14.62 -5.03
C ASN A 93 -8.09 13.58 -5.65
N LYS A 94 -8.38 13.08 -6.84
CA LYS A 94 -7.52 12.12 -7.55
C LYS A 94 -6.16 12.71 -7.88
N THR A 95 -6.15 13.92 -8.46
CA THR A 95 -4.91 14.63 -8.79
C THR A 95 -4.10 14.90 -7.53
N LYS A 96 -4.76 15.37 -6.47
CA LYS A 96 -4.10 15.62 -5.18
C LYS A 96 -3.49 14.35 -4.61
N GLY A 97 -4.20 13.22 -4.69
CA GLY A 97 -3.72 11.93 -4.21
C GLY A 97 -2.43 11.49 -4.91
N PHE A 98 -2.37 11.60 -6.22
CA PHE A 98 -1.16 11.27 -6.97
C PHE A 98 0.00 12.22 -6.65
N GLN A 99 -0.26 13.50 -6.47
CA GLN A 99 0.76 14.47 -6.04
C GLN A 99 1.34 14.14 -4.67
N MET A 100 0.57 13.49 -3.81
CA MET A 100 1.03 13.07 -2.48
C MET A 100 1.75 11.71 -2.47
N GLY A 101 1.86 11.06 -3.61
CA GLY A 101 2.59 9.82 -3.75
C GLY A 101 1.76 8.54 -3.71
N ALA A 102 0.43 8.66 -3.80
CA ALA A 102 -0.42 7.48 -3.98
C ALA A 102 -0.19 6.87 -5.36
N VAL A 103 -0.27 5.55 -5.45
CA VAL A 103 -0.05 4.84 -6.72
C VAL A 103 -1.33 4.61 -7.51
N ASP A 104 -2.48 4.69 -6.85
CA ASP A 104 -3.78 4.44 -7.48
C ASP A 104 -4.92 4.91 -6.57
N TYR A 105 -6.14 4.75 -7.05
CA TYR A 105 -7.35 4.99 -6.26
C TYR A 105 -8.43 3.97 -6.62
N ILE A 106 -9.32 3.71 -5.67
CA ILE A 106 -10.51 2.86 -5.85
C ILE A 106 -11.72 3.68 -5.46
N THR A 107 -12.74 3.70 -6.32
CA THR A 107 -13.95 4.48 -6.06
C THR A 107 -14.98 3.71 -5.25
N LYS A 108 -15.71 4.44 -4.39
CA LYS A 108 -16.86 3.92 -3.65
C LYS A 108 -18.14 4.16 -4.48
N PRO A 109 -19.10 3.24 -4.51
CA PRO A 109 -19.10 1.93 -3.86
C PRO A 109 -18.09 0.97 -4.52
N PHE A 110 -17.54 0.05 -3.72
CA PHE A 110 -16.49 -0.86 -4.18
C PHE A 110 -17.01 -1.89 -5.17
N GLU A 111 -16.32 -2.02 -6.30
CA GLU A 111 -16.49 -3.13 -7.21
C GLU A 111 -15.40 -4.15 -6.90
N ILE A 112 -15.79 -5.36 -6.49
CA ILE A 112 -14.85 -6.37 -5.98
C ILE A 112 -13.82 -6.76 -7.04
N THR A 113 -14.22 -6.88 -8.29
CA THR A 113 -13.29 -7.19 -9.39
C THR A 113 -12.20 -6.13 -9.52
N GLU A 114 -12.58 -4.85 -9.41
CA GLU A 114 -11.64 -3.72 -9.45
C GLU A 114 -10.70 -3.75 -8.26
N VAL A 115 -11.21 -3.99 -7.06
CA VAL A 115 -10.40 -4.10 -5.84
C VAL A 115 -9.33 -5.18 -6.01
N HIS A 116 -9.72 -6.37 -6.42
CA HIS A 116 -8.78 -7.47 -6.65
C HIS A 116 -7.72 -7.14 -7.70
N ALA A 117 -8.14 -6.56 -8.82
CA ALA A 117 -7.24 -6.24 -9.92
C ALA A 117 -6.18 -5.21 -9.50
N ARG A 118 -6.58 -4.13 -8.84
CA ARG A 118 -5.66 -3.08 -8.42
C ARG A 118 -4.72 -3.53 -7.31
N VAL A 119 -5.23 -4.24 -6.31
CA VAL A 119 -4.40 -4.77 -5.23
C VAL A 119 -3.36 -5.76 -5.78
N LYS A 120 -3.77 -6.68 -6.62
CA LYS A 120 -2.87 -7.65 -7.24
C LYS A 120 -1.79 -6.97 -8.09
N THR A 121 -2.17 -6.00 -8.90
CA THR A 121 -1.24 -5.25 -9.76
C THR A 121 -0.14 -4.59 -8.93
N HIS A 122 -0.52 -3.85 -7.89
CA HIS A 122 0.47 -3.11 -7.09
C HIS A 122 1.29 -4.02 -6.18
N LEU A 123 0.73 -5.10 -5.65
CA LEU A 123 1.51 -6.08 -4.90
C LEU A 123 2.51 -6.80 -5.81
N SER A 124 2.13 -7.14 -7.03
CA SER A 124 3.04 -7.75 -8.00
C SER A 124 4.21 -6.82 -8.33
N LEU A 125 3.95 -5.53 -8.48
CA LEU A 125 4.99 -4.52 -8.71
C LEU A 125 5.94 -4.42 -7.52
N VAL A 126 5.43 -4.45 -6.30
CA VAL A 126 6.26 -4.44 -5.08
C VAL A 126 7.20 -5.63 -5.05
N LEU A 127 6.68 -6.83 -5.29
CA LEU A 127 7.48 -8.06 -5.26
C LEU A 127 8.54 -8.06 -6.36
N THR A 128 8.18 -7.61 -7.56
CA THR A 128 9.11 -7.48 -8.68
C THR A 128 10.23 -6.49 -8.37
N SER A 129 9.88 -5.34 -7.81
CA SER A 129 10.85 -4.31 -7.42
C SER A 129 11.84 -4.82 -6.38
N ARG A 130 11.36 -5.54 -5.36
CA ARG A 130 12.23 -6.15 -4.34
C ARG A 130 13.17 -7.20 -4.92
N GLU A 131 12.68 -8.00 -5.86
CA GLU A 131 13.50 -9.00 -6.55
C GLU A 131 14.59 -8.35 -7.37
N LEU A 132 14.27 -7.30 -8.12
CA LEU A 132 15.26 -6.54 -8.90
C LEU A 132 16.32 -5.90 -8.01
N GLU A 133 15.95 -5.33 -6.88
CA GLU A 133 16.89 -4.77 -5.92
C GLU A 133 17.85 -5.84 -5.40
N MET A 134 17.36 -7.02 -5.06
CA MET A 134 18.18 -8.14 -4.62
C MET A 134 19.17 -8.60 -5.71
N GLN A 135 18.71 -8.70 -6.97
CA GLN A 135 19.56 -9.07 -8.09
C GLN A 135 20.65 -8.03 -8.34
N ASN A 136 20.34 -6.76 -8.23
CA ASN A 136 21.32 -5.69 -8.38
C ASN A 136 22.38 -5.74 -7.30
N GLU A 137 22.03 -5.99 -6.05
CA GLU A 137 22.96 -6.15 -4.94
C GLU A 137 23.91 -7.33 -5.18
N ILE A 138 23.40 -8.45 -5.65
CA ILE A 138 24.20 -9.63 -5.97
C ILE A 138 25.19 -9.32 -7.09
N LEU A 139 24.76 -8.63 -8.14
CA LEU A 139 25.61 -8.23 -9.26
C LEU A 139 26.72 -7.27 -8.82
N GLU A 140 26.43 -6.31 -7.97
CA GLU A 140 27.42 -5.38 -7.41
C GLU A 140 28.50 -6.13 -6.62
N ILE A 141 28.11 -7.07 -5.80
CA ILE A 141 29.04 -7.92 -5.03
C ILE A 141 29.95 -8.72 -5.97
N LYS A 142 29.40 -9.32 -7.01
CA LYS A 142 30.18 -10.07 -8.01
C LYS A 142 31.16 -9.20 -8.77
N VAL A 143 30.78 -7.98 -9.13
CA VAL A 143 31.66 -7.02 -9.78
C VAL A 143 32.84 -6.64 -8.87
N GLU A 144 32.57 -6.36 -7.59
CA GLU A 144 33.62 -6.06 -6.61
C GLU A 144 34.63 -7.23 -6.45
N GLU A 145 34.11 -8.45 -6.33
CA GLU A 145 34.95 -9.65 -6.21
C GLU A 145 35.89 -9.82 -7.42
N ARG A 146 35.36 -9.65 -8.63
CA ARG A 146 36.16 -9.72 -9.86
C ARG A 146 37.22 -8.62 -9.92
N THR A 147 36.90 -7.43 -9.49
CA THR A 147 37.83 -6.31 -9.44
C THR A 147 38.98 -6.59 -8.47
N LYS A 148 38.71 -7.23 -7.34
CA LYS A 148 39.74 -7.60 -6.36
C LYS A 148 40.67 -8.71 -6.83
N GLU A 149 40.22 -9.59 -7.71
CA GLU A 149 40.99 -10.68 -8.27
C GLU A 149 41.96 -10.21 -9.35
N LEU A 150 41.74 -9.05 -9.93
CA LEU A 150 42.60 -8.43 -10.94
C LEU A 150 43.75 -7.63 -10.29
#